data_1f288589cd6720355dff5cdab9d6204f
#
_entry.id   1f288589cd6720355dff5cdab9d6204f
#
_cell.length_a   1.000
_cell.length_b   1.000
_cell.length_c   1.000
_cell.angle_alpha   90.00
_cell.angle_beta   90.00
_cell.angle_gamma   90.00
#
_symmetry.space_group_name_H-M   'P 1'
#
loop_
_entity.id
_entity.type
_entity.pdbx_description
1 polymer ?
#
loop_
_entity_poly.entity_id
_entity_poly.type
_entity_poly.pdbx_seq_one_letter_code
_entity_poly.pdbx_strand_id
1 'polypeptide(L)'
;MTQKDDLASRVQALEDIEAIKRLKARWWFACDTRDIAGMRGCYDESDFLIDFGFIGEFTDMDAFIDVFESLACHPTHVDMHHGTAPEIEMTGPDTAKGRW
;
A
#
# COMPACT_ATOMS: atom_id res chain seq x y z
N MET A 1 28.03 -15.17 -13.36
CA MET A 1 27.19 -15.44 -13.79
C MET A 1 26.23 -15.15 -13.22
N THR A 2 25.62 -14.80 -13.61
CA THR A 2 24.66 -14.71 -13.05
C THR A 2 24.08 -15.78 -12.78
N GLN A 3 23.92 -15.95 -11.86
CA GLN A 3 23.38 -16.92 -11.51
C GLN A 3 22.04 -16.92 -11.64
N LYS A 4 21.47 -17.85 -12.07
CA LYS A 4 20.19 -17.99 -12.06
C LYS A 4 19.71 -18.18 -10.75
N ASP A 5 18.68 -17.55 -10.35
CA ASP A 5 18.03 -17.79 -9.11
C ASP A 5 17.55 -19.22 -9.05
N ASP A 6 17.73 -19.88 -7.94
CA ASP A 6 17.23 -21.23 -7.75
C ASP A 6 15.70 -21.19 -7.54
N LEU A 7 15.08 -22.33 -7.48
CA LEU A 7 13.63 -22.45 -7.36
C LEU A 7 13.12 -21.79 -6.08
N ALA A 8 13.82 -21.99 -4.96
CA ALA A 8 13.38 -21.39 -3.69
C ALA A 8 13.36 -19.88 -3.77
N SER A 9 14.40 -19.27 -4.36
CA SER A 9 14.46 -17.81 -4.51
C SER A 9 13.36 -17.31 -5.44
N ARG A 10 13.07 -18.05 -6.49
CA ARG A 10 12.01 -17.66 -7.43
C ARG A 10 10.64 -17.74 -6.79
N VAL A 11 10.40 -18.79 -6.00
CA VAL A 11 9.14 -18.95 -5.28
C VAL A 11 9.00 -17.81 -4.26
N GLN A 12 10.07 -17.50 -3.54
CA GLN A 12 10.03 -16.40 -2.55
C GLN A 12 9.67 -15.07 -3.22
N ALA A 13 10.26 -14.79 -4.38
CA ALA A 13 9.94 -13.56 -5.11
C ALA A 13 8.46 -13.51 -5.51
N LEU A 14 7.90 -14.62 -5.97
CA LEU A 14 6.49 -14.69 -6.33
C LEU A 14 5.60 -14.54 -5.11
N GLU A 15 5.97 -15.14 -3.99
CA GLU A 15 5.22 -14.98 -2.74
C GLU A 15 5.24 -13.53 -2.27
N ASP A 16 6.39 -12.87 -2.39
CA ASP A 16 6.52 -11.47 -2.00
C ASP A 16 5.65 -10.56 -2.88
N ILE A 17 5.64 -10.82 -4.19
CA ILE A 17 4.78 -10.08 -5.11
C ILE A 17 3.31 -10.26 -4.75
N GLU A 18 2.91 -11.49 -4.44
CA GLU A 18 1.53 -11.77 -4.04
C GLU A 18 1.18 -11.07 -2.73
N ALA A 19 2.10 -11.05 -1.77
CA ALA A 19 1.91 -10.36 -0.49
C ALA A 19 1.71 -8.86 -0.68
N ILE A 20 2.44 -8.26 -1.62
CA ILE A 20 2.31 -6.83 -1.93
C ILE A 20 0.94 -6.52 -2.54
N LYS A 21 0.46 -7.38 -3.45
CA LYS A 21 -0.88 -7.23 -4.01
C LYS A 21 -1.94 -7.30 -2.92
N ARG A 22 -1.80 -8.22 -1.99
CA ARG A 22 -2.74 -8.38 -0.87
C ARG A 22 -2.70 -7.17 0.07
N LEU A 23 -1.51 -6.63 0.30
CA LEU A 23 -1.36 -5.45 1.13
C LEU A 23 -2.13 -4.26 0.54
N LYS A 24 -2.01 -4.04 -0.76
CA LYS A 24 -2.72 -2.96 -1.44
C LYS A 24 -4.22 -3.17 -1.39
N ALA A 25 -4.68 -4.40 -1.57
CA ALA A 25 -6.09 -4.74 -1.50
C ALA A 25 -6.64 -4.48 -0.09
N ARG A 26 -5.90 -4.84 0.96
CA ARG A 26 -6.30 -4.57 2.34
C ARG A 26 -6.38 -3.08 2.62
N TRP A 27 -5.45 -2.31 2.07
CA TRP A 27 -5.45 -0.87 2.26
C TRP A 27 -6.68 -0.23 1.62
N TRP A 28 -7.01 -0.61 0.39
CA TRP A 28 -8.21 -0.11 -0.26
C TRP A 28 -9.48 -0.49 0.51
N PHE A 29 -9.56 -1.74 0.95
CA PHE A 29 -10.72 -2.21 1.71
C PHE A 29 -10.85 -1.46 3.03
N ALA A 30 -9.74 -1.22 3.71
CA ALA A 30 -9.73 -0.44 4.95
C ALA A 30 -10.21 1.00 4.70
N CYS A 31 -9.77 1.63 3.60
CA CYS A 31 -10.24 2.96 3.23
C CYS A 31 -11.74 2.95 2.97
N ASP A 32 -12.23 1.97 2.19
CA ASP A 32 -13.64 1.92 1.79
C ASP A 32 -14.55 1.62 2.97
N THR A 33 -14.08 0.88 3.96
CA THR A 33 -14.86 0.55 5.15
C THR A 33 -14.55 1.48 6.32
N ARG A 34 -13.69 2.48 6.12
CA ARG A 34 -13.29 3.46 7.14
C ARG A 34 -12.67 2.79 8.36
N ASP A 35 -11.87 1.75 8.11
CA ASP A 35 -11.16 1.01 9.15
C ASP A 35 -9.80 1.67 9.36
N ILE A 36 -9.73 2.63 10.27
CA ILE A 36 -8.52 3.41 10.51
C ILE A 36 -7.38 2.51 10.99
N ALA A 37 -7.65 1.59 11.90
CA ALA A 37 -6.62 0.68 12.39
C ALA A 37 -6.06 -0.19 11.26
N GLY A 38 -6.94 -0.66 10.36
CA GLY A 38 -6.52 -1.43 9.19
C GLY A 38 -5.66 -0.62 8.24
N MET A 39 -5.99 0.66 8.04
CA MET A 39 -5.17 1.55 7.22
C MET A 39 -3.78 1.73 7.83
N ARG A 40 -3.73 2.04 9.12
CA ARG A 40 -2.45 2.24 9.81
C ARG A 40 -1.59 0.98 9.76
N GLY A 41 -2.19 -0.19 9.86
CA GLY A 41 -1.48 -1.46 9.83
C GLY A 41 -0.81 -1.79 8.49
N CYS A 42 -1.12 -1.04 7.43
CA CYS A 42 -0.50 -1.23 6.13
C CYS A 42 0.83 -0.50 5.97
N TYR A 43 1.22 0.32 6.94
CA TYR A 43 2.41 1.15 6.86
C TYR A 43 3.38 0.86 7.99
N ASP A 44 4.66 1.14 7.74
CA ASP A 44 5.64 1.31 8.80
C ASP A 44 5.53 2.78 9.21
N GLU A 45 4.88 3.06 10.34
CA GLU A 45 4.61 4.43 10.75
C GLU A 45 5.87 5.22 11.12
N SER A 46 6.99 4.54 11.33
CA SER A 46 8.25 5.21 11.63
C SER A 46 9.01 5.63 10.36
N ASP A 47 8.62 5.13 9.20
CA ASP A 47 9.35 5.41 7.95
C ASP A 47 8.41 5.22 6.76
N PHE A 48 7.72 6.29 6.38
CA PHE A 48 6.85 6.26 5.21
C PHE A 48 6.71 7.66 4.62
N LEU A 49 6.25 7.70 3.38
CA LEU A 49 5.85 8.94 2.72
C LEU A 49 4.58 8.66 1.93
N ILE A 50 3.55 9.44 2.17
CA ILE A 50 2.33 9.45 1.37
C ILE A 50 2.29 10.78 0.64
N ASP A 51 2.25 10.73 -0.69
CA ASP A 51 2.17 11.92 -1.53
C ASP A 51 0.89 11.86 -2.34
N PHE A 52 -0.07 12.72 -1.99
CA PHE A 52 -1.33 12.86 -2.70
C PHE A 52 -1.38 14.16 -3.49
N GLY A 53 -0.25 14.61 -4.00
CA GLY A 53 -0.20 15.79 -4.85
C GLY A 53 -0.74 17.02 -4.15
N PHE A 54 -1.77 17.66 -4.71
CA PHE A 54 -2.27 18.91 -4.14
C PHE A 54 -2.95 18.74 -2.79
N ILE A 55 -3.35 17.51 -2.41
CA ILE A 55 -3.91 17.25 -1.10
C ILE A 55 -2.83 17.33 -0.03
N GLY A 56 -1.60 16.96 -0.38
CA GLY A 56 -0.46 17.10 0.50
C GLY A 56 0.44 15.89 0.54
N GLU A 57 1.57 16.07 1.22
CA GLU A 57 2.52 15.01 1.50
C GLU A 57 2.51 14.75 3.00
N PHE A 58 2.58 13.50 3.40
CA PHE A 58 2.48 13.11 4.79
C PHE A 58 3.60 12.19 5.20
N THR A 59 4.28 12.53 6.28
CA THR A 59 5.26 11.67 6.95
C THR A 59 4.85 11.40 8.39
N ASP A 60 3.70 11.95 8.82
CA ASP A 60 3.11 11.73 10.13
C ASP A 60 1.76 11.04 9.90
N MET A 61 1.60 9.85 10.44
CA MET A 61 0.38 9.07 10.22
C MET A 61 -0.85 9.74 10.81
N ASP A 62 -0.73 10.37 11.98
CA ASP A 62 -1.86 11.06 12.60
C ASP A 62 -2.36 12.20 11.70
N ALA A 63 -1.43 12.96 11.11
CA ALA A 63 -1.79 14.04 10.19
C ALA A 63 -2.51 13.51 8.95
N PHE A 64 -2.04 12.39 8.40
CA PHE A 64 -2.69 11.77 7.25
C PHE A 64 -4.10 11.29 7.61
N ILE A 65 -4.25 10.62 8.74
CA ILE A 65 -5.56 10.12 9.18
C ILE A 65 -6.53 11.26 9.43
N ASP A 66 -6.07 12.38 9.99
CA ASP A 66 -6.92 13.55 10.20
C ASP A 66 -7.49 14.07 8.88
N VAL A 67 -6.65 14.12 7.83
CA VAL A 67 -7.10 14.54 6.51
C VAL A 67 -8.08 13.51 5.92
N PHE A 68 -7.77 12.23 6.05
CA PHE A 68 -8.66 11.17 5.57
C PHE A 68 -10.02 11.26 6.24
N GLU A 69 -10.05 11.42 7.57
CA GLU A 69 -11.32 11.52 8.30
C GLU A 69 -12.12 12.74 7.89
N SER A 70 -11.46 13.87 7.66
CA SER A 70 -12.17 15.08 7.29
C SER A 70 -12.69 15.08 5.86
N LEU A 71 -11.99 14.43 4.94
CA LEU A 71 -12.36 14.41 3.51
C LEU A 71 -13.17 13.19 3.11
N ALA A 72 -12.84 12.03 3.66
CA ALA A 72 -13.41 10.77 3.21
C ALA A 72 -14.43 10.16 4.16
N CYS A 73 -14.34 10.40 5.45
CA CYS A 73 -15.28 9.84 6.42
C CYS A 73 -16.50 10.75 6.64
N HIS A 74 -16.90 11.44 5.60
CA HIS A 74 -18.07 12.31 5.65
C HIS A 74 -19.33 11.51 5.36
N PRO A 75 -20.49 11.82 5.99
CA PRO A 75 -21.72 11.05 5.78
C PRO A 75 -22.21 11.01 4.33
N THR A 76 -21.85 12.01 3.53
CA THR A 76 -22.27 12.06 2.12
C THR A 76 -21.20 11.53 1.17
N HIS A 77 -20.09 10.97 1.69
CA HIS A 77 -19.01 10.48 0.86
C HIS A 77 -18.93 8.95 0.96
N VAL A 78 -18.75 8.31 -0.17
CA VAL A 78 -18.55 6.85 -0.23
C VAL A 78 -17.30 6.60 -1.04
N ASP A 79 -16.29 5.97 -0.41
CA ASP A 79 -15.09 5.54 -1.12
C ASP A 79 -15.33 4.18 -1.73
N MET A 80 -14.87 4.01 -2.96
CA MET A 80 -14.92 2.74 -3.63
C MET A 80 -13.67 2.64 -4.51
N HIS A 81 -12.67 1.92 -4.02
CA HIS A 81 -11.42 1.78 -4.74
C HIS A 81 -11.42 0.53 -5.60
N HIS A 82 -11.03 0.69 -6.85
CA HIS A 82 -10.85 -0.42 -7.77
C HIS A 82 -9.44 -0.33 -8.34
N GLY A 83 -8.67 -1.39 -8.18
CA GLY A 83 -7.32 -1.46 -8.72
C GLY A 83 -7.22 -2.59 -9.72
N THR A 84 -6.55 -2.30 -10.84
CA THR A 84 -6.35 -3.29 -11.90
C THR A 84 -4.92 -3.25 -12.38
N ALA A 85 -4.53 -4.31 -13.08
CA ALA A 85 -3.24 -4.39 -13.75
C ALA A 85 -2.06 -4.05 -12.84
N PRO A 86 -1.92 -4.72 -11.70
CA PRO A 86 -0.78 -4.46 -10.84
C PRO A 86 0.51 -4.88 -11.54
N GLU A 87 1.53 -4.03 -11.42
CA GLU A 87 2.84 -4.34 -11.95
C GLU A 87 3.83 -4.16 -10.82
N ILE A 88 4.42 -5.26 -10.34
CA ILE A 88 5.27 -5.26 -9.18
C ILE A 88 6.62 -5.84 -9.53
N GLU A 89 7.67 -5.11 -9.19
CA GLU A 89 9.04 -5.50 -9.43
C GLU A 89 9.79 -5.55 -8.11
N MET A 90 10.34 -6.72 -7.78
CA MET A 90 11.22 -6.84 -6.62
C MET A 90 12.55 -6.19 -6.97
N THR A 91 12.99 -5.22 -6.18
CA THR A 91 14.24 -4.50 -6.40
C THR A 91 15.34 -4.94 -5.43
N GLY A 92 15.01 -5.82 -4.49
CA GLY A 92 15.92 -6.39 -3.52
C GLY A 92 15.16 -7.37 -2.66
N PRO A 93 15.80 -8.00 -1.66
CA PRO A 93 15.11 -8.97 -0.80
C PRO A 93 14.02 -8.32 0.06
N ASP A 94 14.17 -7.02 0.36
CA ASP A 94 13.23 -6.32 1.23
C ASP A 94 12.65 -5.08 0.57
N THR A 95 12.82 -4.91 -0.74
CA THR A 95 12.35 -3.72 -1.45
C THR A 95 11.68 -4.09 -2.75
N ALA A 96 10.72 -3.29 -3.15
CA ALA A 96 9.97 -3.49 -4.40
C ALA A 96 9.40 -2.17 -4.88
N LYS A 97 9.03 -2.13 -6.14
CA LYS A 97 8.25 -1.06 -6.74
C LYS A 97 6.97 -1.66 -7.28
N GLY A 98 5.89 -0.94 -7.18
CA GLY A 98 4.62 -1.38 -7.70
C GLY A 98 3.77 -0.22 -8.19
N ARG A 99 2.93 -0.51 -9.17
CA ARG A 99 1.93 0.44 -9.65
C ARG A 99 0.69 -0.31 -10.09
N TRP A 100 -0.42 0.38 -10.04
CA TRP A 100 -1.72 -0.15 -10.40
C TRP A 100 -2.44 0.81 -11.33
#